data_9cea479a2688a471efd77e1c05a114e4
#
_entry.id   9cea479a2688a471efd77e1c05a114e4
#
_cell.length_a   1.000
_cell.length_b   1.000
_cell.length_c   1.000
_cell.angle_alpha   90.00
_cell.angle_beta   90.00
_cell.angle_gamma   90.00
#
_symmetry.space_group_name_H-M   'P 1'
#
loop_
_entity.id
_entity.type
_entity.pdbx_description
1 polymer ?
#
loop_
_entity_poly.entity_id
_entity_poly.type
_entity_poly.pdbx_seq_one_letter_code
_entity_poly.pdbx_strand_id
1 'polypeptide(L)'
;MKKQSGFTLIELVMVIVILGILAATALPKFADLSSDAEKASLQGARGSVSSASSIAHAAYLVDSTTVSIEGTAVAFANKYPTAATIAAVAGLAATDFTTSVTGTVATITKTGGTADCAFTYTEAAANAAPTISVVADGGTSAAVCP
;
A
#
# COMPACT_ATOMS: atom_id res chain seq x y z
N MET A 1 -19.10 -57.94 7.77
CA MET A 1 -19.90 -56.81 7.28
C MET A 1 -19.53 -55.57 8.07
N LYS A 2 -19.00 -54.52 7.42
CA LYS A 2 -18.72 -53.22 8.09
C LYS A 2 -20.02 -52.49 8.25
N LYS A 3 -20.41 -52.13 9.49
CA LYS A 3 -21.54 -51.26 9.76
C LYS A 3 -21.21 -49.88 9.31
N GLN A 4 -21.90 -49.32 8.33
CA GLN A 4 -21.87 -47.89 7.99
C GLN A 4 -22.83 -47.16 8.95
N SER A 5 -22.25 -46.31 9.82
CA SER A 5 -23.04 -45.36 10.63
C SER A 5 -23.21 -44.10 9.80
N GLY A 6 -24.44 -43.74 9.51
CA GLY A 6 -24.76 -42.46 8.86
C GLY A 6 -24.94 -41.37 9.92
N PHE A 7 -24.68 -40.10 9.55
CA PHE A 7 -25.00 -38.96 10.40
C PHE A 7 -26.51 -38.80 10.58
N THR A 8 -26.90 -38.40 11.80
CA THR A 8 -28.30 -38.06 12.08
C THR A 8 -28.59 -36.64 11.59
N LEU A 9 -29.85 -36.42 11.20
CA LEU A 9 -30.30 -35.08 10.76
C LEU A 9 -30.08 -34.03 11.84
N ILE A 10 -30.25 -34.39 13.11
CA ILE A 10 -30.04 -33.47 14.25
C ILE A 10 -28.58 -33.08 14.41
N GLU A 11 -27.63 -33.99 14.18
CA GLU A 11 -26.20 -33.69 14.24
C GLU A 11 -25.81 -32.68 13.14
N LEU A 12 -26.37 -32.85 11.93
CA LEU A 12 -26.10 -31.91 10.85
C LEU A 12 -26.68 -30.52 11.17
N VAL A 13 -27.92 -30.44 11.66
CA VAL A 13 -28.57 -29.16 11.99
C VAL A 13 -27.84 -28.45 13.12
N MET A 14 -27.43 -29.16 14.17
CA MET A 14 -26.67 -28.54 15.26
C MET A 14 -25.34 -27.97 14.78
N VAL A 15 -24.61 -28.66 13.90
CA VAL A 15 -23.35 -28.17 13.35
C VAL A 15 -23.51 -26.90 12.53
N ILE A 16 -24.51 -26.84 11.63
CA ILE A 16 -24.72 -25.64 10.80
C ILE A 16 -25.19 -24.43 11.63
N VAL A 17 -25.96 -24.65 12.71
CA VAL A 17 -26.37 -23.57 13.63
C VAL A 17 -25.15 -23.01 14.38
N ILE A 18 -24.31 -23.89 14.93
CA ILE A 18 -23.09 -23.46 15.63
C ILE A 18 -22.15 -22.73 14.69
N LEU A 19 -21.91 -23.27 13.48
CA LEU A 19 -21.08 -22.61 12.47
C LEU A 19 -21.65 -21.25 12.05
N GLY A 20 -22.98 -21.12 11.93
CA GLY A 20 -23.64 -19.87 11.62
C GLY A 20 -23.41 -18.78 12.68
N ILE A 21 -23.49 -19.13 13.97
CA ILE A 21 -23.21 -18.21 15.08
C ILE A 21 -21.74 -17.81 15.11
N LEU A 22 -20.83 -18.77 14.93
CA LEU A 22 -19.38 -18.51 14.88
C LEU A 22 -19.02 -17.62 13.68
N ALA A 23 -19.59 -17.86 12.51
CA ALA A 23 -19.36 -17.05 11.32
C ALA A 23 -19.80 -15.60 11.54
N ALA A 24 -20.94 -15.36 12.17
CA ALA A 24 -21.46 -14.03 12.44
C ALA A 24 -20.52 -13.18 13.32
N THR A 25 -19.80 -13.81 14.24
CA THR A 25 -18.84 -13.14 15.13
C THR A 25 -17.43 -13.02 14.54
N ALA A 26 -17.05 -13.92 13.61
CA ALA A 26 -15.72 -13.96 13.02
C ALA A 26 -15.54 -12.97 11.86
N LEU A 27 -16.58 -12.78 11.03
CA LEU A 27 -16.52 -11.91 9.84
C LEU A 27 -16.05 -10.47 10.12
N PRO A 28 -16.56 -9.75 11.15
CA PRO A 28 -16.08 -8.40 11.44
C PRO A 28 -14.59 -8.34 11.77
N LYS A 29 -14.10 -9.34 12.53
CA LYS A 29 -12.69 -9.41 12.92
C LYS A 29 -11.74 -9.61 11.74
N PHE A 30 -12.16 -10.38 10.73
CA PHE A 30 -11.35 -10.55 9.52
C PHE A 30 -11.35 -9.29 8.64
N ALA A 31 -12.42 -8.53 8.60
CA ALA A 31 -12.47 -7.25 7.90
C ALA A 31 -11.48 -6.24 8.51
N ASP A 32 -11.46 -6.11 9.83
CA ASP A 32 -10.51 -5.22 10.55
C ASP A 32 -9.06 -5.61 10.27
N LEU A 33 -8.74 -6.91 10.21
CA LEU A 33 -7.38 -7.40 9.95
C LEU A 33 -6.90 -7.08 8.53
N SER A 34 -7.80 -7.12 7.55
CA SER A 34 -7.49 -6.79 6.15
C SER A 34 -7.05 -5.33 6.03
N SER A 35 -7.73 -4.44 6.71
CA SER A 35 -7.47 -3.02 6.70
C SER A 35 -6.16 -2.65 7.42
N ASP A 36 -5.88 -3.27 8.55
CA ASP A 36 -4.60 -3.12 9.24
C ASP A 36 -3.43 -3.59 8.37
N ALA A 37 -3.62 -4.68 7.61
CA ALA A 37 -2.63 -5.20 6.68
C ALA A 37 -2.40 -4.26 5.48
N GLU A 38 -3.46 -3.64 4.95
CA GLU A 38 -3.37 -2.63 3.89
C GLU A 38 -2.57 -1.42 4.37
N LYS A 39 -2.88 -0.90 5.54
CA LYS A 39 -2.17 0.22 6.17
C LYS A 39 -0.69 -0.11 6.41
N ALA A 40 -0.39 -1.28 6.97
CA ALA A 40 0.98 -1.72 7.19
C ALA A 40 1.78 -1.83 5.89
N SER A 41 1.16 -2.34 4.83
CA SER A 41 1.75 -2.43 3.49
C SER A 41 2.09 -1.05 2.93
N LEU A 42 1.17 -0.08 3.03
CA LEU A 42 1.40 1.31 2.58
C LEU A 42 2.46 2.03 3.43
N GLN A 43 2.54 1.75 4.74
CA GLN A 43 3.61 2.29 5.59
C GLN A 43 4.98 1.76 5.15
N GLY A 44 5.07 0.47 4.79
CA GLY A 44 6.26 -0.13 4.21
C GLY A 44 6.66 0.53 2.88
N ALA A 45 5.70 0.69 1.97
CA ALA A 45 5.90 1.37 0.69
C ALA A 45 6.35 2.83 0.87
N ARG A 46 5.77 3.53 1.84
CA ARG A 46 6.20 4.90 2.20
C ARG A 46 7.66 4.94 2.66
N GLY A 47 8.07 3.96 3.46
CA GLY A 47 9.47 3.80 3.87
C GLY A 47 10.41 3.58 2.68
N SER A 48 10.01 2.73 1.74
CA SER A 48 10.76 2.48 0.48
C SER A 48 10.88 3.74 -0.36
N VAL A 49 9.81 4.52 -0.53
CA VAL A 49 9.81 5.81 -1.26
C VAL A 49 10.75 6.81 -0.59
N SER A 50 10.74 6.91 0.73
CA SER A 50 11.65 7.80 1.48
C SER A 50 13.11 7.42 1.27
N SER A 51 13.44 6.14 1.38
CA SER A 51 14.79 5.63 1.16
C SER A 51 15.24 5.84 -0.28
N ALA A 52 14.41 5.49 -1.25
CA ALA A 52 14.68 5.64 -2.68
C ALA A 52 14.92 7.10 -3.06
N SER A 53 14.12 8.02 -2.52
CA SER A 53 14.30 9.46 -2.74
C SER A 53 15.66 9.95 -2.23
N SER A 54 16.11 9.49 -1.07
CA SER A 54 17.41 9.85 -0.49
C SER A 54 18.57 9.26 -1.27
N ILE A 55 18.47 8.00 -1.71
CA ILE A 55 19.47 7.31 -2.52
C ILE A 55 19.62 8.01 -3.87
N ALA A 56 18.49 8.30 -4.54
CA ALA A 56 18.50 8.98 -5.83
C ALA A 56 19.08 10.39 -5.73
N HIS A 57 18.78 11.12 -4.67
CA HIS A 57 19.38 12.43 -4.41
C HIS A 57 20.90 12.32 -4.24
N ALA A 58 21.39 11.36 -3.48
CA ALA A 58 22.81 11.13 -3.31
C ALA A 58 23.50 10.76 -4.65
N ALA A 59 22.86 9.91 -5.44
CA ALA A 59 23.36 9.54 -6.78
C ALA A 59 23.43 10.76 -7.71
N TYR A 60 22.41 11.62 -7.70
CA TYR A 60 22.40 12.87 -8.47
C TYR A 60 23.55 13.83 -8.06
N LEU A 61 23.90 13.88 -6.80
CA LEU A 61 25.00 14.73 -6.33
C LEU A 61 26.37 14.22 -6.79
N VAL A 62 26.50 12.92 -7.06
CA VAL A 62 27.73 12.31 -7.59
C VAL A 62 27.82 12.48 -9.12
N ASP A 63 26.74 12.19 -9.82
CA ASP A 63 26.62 12.37 -11.27
C ASP A 63 25.22 12.88 -11.63
N SER A 64 25.16 14.11 -12.13
CA SER A 64 23.89 14.75 -12.48
C SER A 64 23.45 14.48 -13.93
N THR A 65 24.22 13.75 -14.73
CA THR A 65 23.96 13.63 -16.19
C THR A 65 23.04 12.49 -16.56
N THR A 66 23.25 11.32 -16.00
CA THR A 66 22.42 10.12 -16.27
C THR A 66 22.35 9.24 -15.04
N VAL A 67 21.35 9.45 -14.22
CA VAL A 67 21.15 8.58 -13.05
C VAL A 67 20.20 7.45 -13.41
N SER A 68 20.71 6.23 -13.35
CA SER A 68 19.91 5.01 -13.40
C SER A 68 20.08 4.25 -12.08
N ILE A 69 18.99 3.86 -11.49
CA ILE A 69 18.97 3.07 -10.26
C ILE A 69 18.35 1.72 -10.59
N GLU A 70 19.12 0.65 -10.40
CA GLU A 70 18.70 -0.73 -10.72
C GLU A 70 18.13 -0.89 -12.16
N GLY A 71 18.73 -0.17 -13.12
CA GLY A 71 18.28 -0.19 -14.51
C GLY A 71 17.09 0.71 -14.82
N THR A 72 16.52 1.38 -13.83
CA THR A 72 15.43 2.35 -14.00
C THR A 72 15.99 3.74 -14.19
N ALA A 73 15.70 4.37 -15.32
CA ALA A 73 16.08 5.77 -15.58
C ALA A 73 15.26 6.69 -14.65
N VAL A 74 15.97 7.58 -13.95
CA VAL A 74 15.35 8.50 -12.99
C VAL A 74 15.27 9.90 -13.59
N ALA A 75 14.06 10.46 -13.67
CA ALA A 75 13.89 11.88 -13.96
C ALA A 75 13.96 12.68 -12.65
N PHE A 76 14.59 13.84 -12.69
CA PHE A 76 14.84 14.69 -11.53
C PHE A 76 14.16 16.05 -11.64
N ALA A 77 13.60 16.50 -10.52
CA ALA A 77 13.17 17.86 -10.29
C ALA A 77 13.87 18.36 -9.00
N ASN A 78 14.58 19.49 -9.10
CA ASN A 78 15.30 20.08 -7.96
C ASN A 78 16.21 19.08 -7.21
N LYS A 79 16.91 18.22 -7.97
CA LYS A 79 17.87 17.20 -7.48
C LYS A 79 17.22 15.98 -6.80
N TYR A 80 15.91 15.85 -6.83
CA TYR A 80 15.15 14.70 -6.31
C TYR A 80 14.33 14.04 -7.42
N PRO A 81 13.98 12.75 -7.29
CA PRO A 81 13.14 12.07 -8.27
C PRO A 81 11.81 12.80 -8.47
N THR A 82 11.34 12.80 -9.72
CA THR A 82 10.01 13.33 -10.03
C THR A 82 8.91 12.40 -9.53
N ALA A 83 7.70 12.94 -9.40
CA ALA A 83 6.49 12.18 -9.05
C ALA A 83 6.24 11.00 -10.02
N ALA A 84 6.63 11.17 -11.29
CA ALA A 84 6.45 10.13 -12.31
C ALA A 84 7.41 8.93 -12.15
N THR A 85 8.59 9.13 -11.56
CA THR A 85 9.63 8.09 -11.49
C THR A 85 9.82 7.51 -10.10
N ILE A 86 9.37 8.18 -9.04
CA ILE A 86 9.63 7.80 -7.65
C ILE A 86 9.12 6.39 -7.31
N ALA A 87 7.97 5.99 -7.81
CA ALA A 87 7.39 4.67 -7.51
C ALA A 87 8.24 3.54 -8.10
N ALA A 88 8.71 3.71 -9.34
CA ALA A 88 9.59 2.74 -10.00
C ALA A 88 10.95 2.66 -9.30
N VAL A 89 11.53 3.81 -8.92
CA VAL A 89 12.81 3.88 -8.19
C VAL A 89 12.70 3.26 -6.79
N ALA A 90 11.53 3.35 -6.16
CA ALA A 90 11.27 2.72 -4.88
C ALA A 90 10.96 1.21 -4.97
N GLY A 91 10.98 0.64 -6.18
CA GLY A 91 10.69 -0.78 -6.41
C GLY A 91 9.23 -1.14 -6.14
N LEU A 92 8.30 -0.18 -6.22
CA LEU A 92 6.88 -0.46 -6.04
C LEU A 92 6.31 -1.12 -7.30
N ALA A 93 6.02 -2.41 -7.21
CA ALA A 93 5.45 -3.17 -8.32
C ALA A 93 4.01 -2.71 -8.60
N ALA A 94 3.67 -2.51 -9.88
CA ALA A 94 2.32 -2.12 -10.30
C ALA A 94 1.25 -3.18 -10.01
N THR A 95 1.66 -4.43 -9.74
CA THR A 95 0.78 -5.50 -9.25
C THR A 95 0.27 -5.25 -7.84
N ASP A 96 1.08 -4.62 -7.01
CA ASP A 96 0.83 -4.45 -5.58
C ASP A 96 0.39 -3.03 -5.22
N PHE A 97 0.87 -2.03 -5.97
CA PHE A 97 0.60 -0.62 -5.73
C PHE A 97 0.17 0.10 -7.01
N THR A 98 -0.84 0.92 -6.90
CA THR A 98 -1.29 1.83 -7.97
C THR A 98 -0.74 3.22 -7.69
N THR A 99 -0.08 3.81 -8.69
CA THR A 99 0.43 5.18 -8.59
C THR A 99 -0.33 6.08 -9.57
N SER A 100 -0.94 7.12 -9.06
CA SER A 100 -1.58 8.19 -9.84
C SER A 100 -0.76 9.48 -9.71
N VAL A 101 -0.42 10.10 -10.83
CA VAL A 101 0.38 11.33 -10.84
C VAL A 101 -0.47 12.50 -11.32
N THR A 102 -0.53 13.54 -10.51
CA THR A 102 -1.22 14.79 -10.86
C THR A 102 -0.27 15.96 -10.60
N GLY A 103 0.21 16.56 -11.68
CA GLY A 103 1.22 17.61 -11.61
C GLY A 103 2.50 17.10 -10.93
N THR A 104 2.86 17.70 -9.80
CA THR A 104 4.07 17.36 -9.03
C THR A 104 3.81 16.38 -7.88
N VAL A 105 2.62 15.77 -7.83
CA VAL A 105 2.21 14.88 -6.74
C VAL A 105 1.95 13.48 -7.28
N ALA A 106 2.63 12.49 -6.72
CA ALA A 106 2.29 11.08 -6.88
C ALA A 106 1.47 10.61 -5.68
N THR A 107 0.30 10.05 -5.94
CA THR A 107 -0.54 9.39 -4.94
C THR A 107 -0.39 7.89 -5.09
N ILE A 108 -0.01 7.22 -4.03
CA ILE A 108 0.24 5.79 -3.99
C ILE A 108 -0.81 5.10 -3.12
N THR A 109 -1.51 4.13 -3.72
CA THR A 109 -2.53 3.30 -3.08
C THR A 109 -2.15 1.83 -3.23
N LYS A 110 -2.71 0.96 -2.41
CA LYS A 110 -2.60 -0.49 -2.62
C LYS A 110 -3.54 -0.93 -3.75
N THR A 111 -3.06 -1.74 -4.68
CA THR A 111 -3.89 -2.29 -5.75
C THR A 111 -4.99 -3.18 -5.18
N GLY A 112 -6.25 -2.89 -5.53
CA GLY A 112 -7.42 -3.57 -4.98
C GLY A 112 -7.78 -3.17 -3.54
N GLY A 113 -7.05 -2.22 -2.96
CA GLY A 113 -7.34 -1.64 -1.65
C GLY A 113 -8.33 -0.47 -1.73
N THR A 114 -8.53 0.19 -0.60
CA THR A 114 -9.43 1.32 -0.47
C THR A 114 -8.79 2.58 -1.04
N ALA A 115 -9.50 3.33 -1.89
CA ALA A 115 -8.97 4.53 -2.53
C ALA A 115 -8.54 5.63 -1.53
N ASP A 116 -9.15 5.61 -0.35
CA ASP A 116 -8.86 6.57 0.72
C ASP A 116 -7.61 6.21 1.54
N CYS A 117 -7.15 4.96 1.41
CA CYS A 117 -5.89 4.48 1.96
C CYS A 117 -4.76 4.82 1.01
N ALA A 118 -4.11 5.94 1.21
CA ALA A 118 -3.06 6.45 0.35
C ALA A 118 -2.00 7.24 1.11
N PHE A 119 -0.83 7.35 0.51
CA PHE A 119 0.11 8.41 0.85
C PHE A 119 0.56 9.15 -0.41
N THR A 120 1.04 10.36 -0.24
CA THR A 120 1.49 11.18 -1.36
C THR A 120 2.98 11.47 -1.27
N TYR A 121 3.60 11.50 -2.43
CA TYR A 121 4.93 12.05 -2.63
C TYR A 121 4.78 13.34 -3.44
N THR A 122 5.21 14.46 -2.90
CA THR A 122 5.25 15.74 -3.60
C THR A 122 6.68 16.08 -3.96
N GLU A 123 6.92 16.41 -5.22
CA GLU A 123 8.24 16.78 -5.73
C GLU A 123 8.87 17.89 -4.91
N ALA A 124 10.19 17.87 -4.85
CA ALA A 124 10.96 18.89 -4.18
C ALA A 124 10.75 20.27 -4.82
N ALA A 125 10.49 21.28 -3.99
CA ALA A 125 10.58 22.66 -4.41
C ALA A 125 12.06 23.11 -4.52
N ALA A 126 12.30 24.28 -5.10
CA ALA A 126 13.64 24.83 -5.19
C ALA A 126 14.27 24.96 -3.78
N ASN A 127 15.44 24.36 -3.61
CA ASN A 127 16.20 24.32 -2.34
C ASN A 127 15.47 23.66 -1.16
N ALA A 128 14.51 22.78 -1.43
CA ALA A 128 13.80 22.01 -0.43
C ALA A 128 13.89 20.50 -0.71
N ALA A 129 13.61 19.68 0.29
CA ALA A 129 13.40 18.23 0.11
C ALA A 129 11.96 17.96 -0.33
N PRO A 130 11.70 16.81 -0.98
CA PRO A 130 10.34 16.39 -1.28
C PRO A 130 9.56 16.11 0.01
N THR A 131 8.25 16.25 -0.04
CA THR A 131 7.40 15.92 1.10
C THR A 131 6.67 14.60 0.86
N ILE A 132 6.68 13.74 1.87
CA ILE A 132 5.99 12.45 1.84
C ILE A 132 4.97 12.47 2.97
N SER A 133 3.68 12.43 2.63
CA SER A 133 2.63 12.44 3.64
C SER A 133 2.68 11.18 4.51
N VAL A 134 2.05 11.22 5.67
CA VAL A 134 1.70 9.99 6.39
C VAL A 134 0.66 9.23 5.56
N VAL A 135 0.56 7.92 5.76
CA VAL A 135 -0.57 7.15 5.21
C VAL A 135 -1.82 7.76 5.80
N ALA A 136 -2.72 8.24 4.96
CA ALA A 136 -3.91 8.94 5.42
C ALA A 136 -4.77 7.99 6.25
N ASP A 137 -4.83 8.27 7.54
CA ASP A 137 -5.92 7.85 8.38
C ASP A 137 -7.00 8.92 8.20
N GLY A 138 -7.81 8.83 7.15
CA GLY A 138 -8.92 9.71 6.83
C GLY A 138 -9.00 11.02 7.64
N GLY A 139 -8.15 11.98 7.34
CA GLY A 139 -8.21 13.28 7.99
C GLY A 139 -9.51 13.98 7.61
N THR A 140 -10.37 14.26 8.57
CA THR A 140 -11.58 15.09 8.57
C THR A 140 -12.81 14.61 7.78
N SER A 141 -12.81 13.48 7.12
CA SER A 141 -14.02 12.85 6.58
C SER A 141 -13.83 11.34 6.54
N ALA A 142 -14.33 10.67 7.54
CA ALA A 142 -14.79 9.26 7.60
C ALA A 142 -14.19 8.19 6.63
N ALA A 143 -13.09 8.45 5.97
CA ALA A 143 -12.35 7.53 5.14
C ALA A 143 -11.08 7.12 5.87
N VAL A 144 -11.28 6.35 6.88
CA VAL A 144 -10.26 5.57 7.57
C VAL A 144 -9.76 4.54 6.56
N CYS A 145 -8.44 4.28 6.50
CA CYS A 145 -8.02 2.94 6.12
C CYS A 145 -8.89 2.00 6.94
N PRO A 146 -9.91 1.36 6.36
CA PRO A 146 -10.94 0.69 7.12
C PRO A 146 -10.39 -0.46 7.92
#